data_e7edb6aebfb5141bf44789a3e06e373a
#
_entry.id   e7edb6aebfb5141bf44789a3e06e373a
#
_cell.length_a   1.000
_cell.length_b   1.000
_cell.length_c   1.000
_cell.angle_alpha   90.00
_cell.angle_beta   90.00
_cell.angle_gamma   90.00
#
_symmetry.space_group_name_H-M   'P 1'
#
loop_
_entity.id
_entity.type
_entity.pdbx_description
1 polymer ?
#
loop_
_entity_poly.entity_id
_entity_poly.type
_entity_poly.pdbx_seq_one_letter_code
_entity_poly.pdbx_strand_id
1 'polypeptide(L)' 'MILQNAKVGIPYTIVSINLPDESVRHLSDLGLKVGASLKVVSKTPTSAIVMLKSSRLAFDQSILSQIDVTEEEGALL' A
#
# COMPACT_ATOMS: atom_id res chain seq x y z
N MET A 1 5.87 5.79 -7.25
CA MET A 1 4.68 6.66 -7.03
C MET A 1 4.18 6.47 -5.62
N ILE A 2 3.52 7.46 -5.07
CA ILE A 2 2.92 7.28 -3.75
C ILE A 2 1.64 6.46 -3.86
N LEU A 3 1.36 5.69 -2.82
CA LEU A 3 0.20 4.79 -2.78
C LEU A 3 -1.12 5.53 -2.99
N GLN A 4 -1.19 6.77 -2.54
CA GLN A 4 -2.37 7.62 -2.72
C GLN A 4 -2.78 7.74 -4.20
N ASN A 5 -1.81 7.69 -5.11
CA ASN A 5 -2.05 7.82 -6.55
C ASN A 5 -2.21 6.47 -7.26
N ALA A 6 -2.18 5.37 -6.53
CA ALA A 6 -2.31 4.04 -7.12
C ALA A 6 -3.70 3.82 -7.70
N LYS A 7 -3.76 3.08 -8.81
CA LYS A 7 -5.03 2.76 -9.46
C LYS A 7 -5.65 1.53 -8.81
N VAL A 8 -6.98 1.54 -8.71
CA VAL A 8 -7.73 0.40 -8.19
C VAL A 8 -7.55 -0.81 -9.11
N GLY A 9 -7.32 -1.97 -8.50
CA GLY A 9 -7.24 -3.23 -9.22
C GLY A 9 -5.88 -3.60 -9.81
N ILE A 10 -4.90 -2.71 -9.69
CA ILE A 10 -3.55 -2.95 -10.19
C ILE A 10 -2.66 -3.44 -9.04
N PRO A 11 -1.89 -4.52 -9.21
CA PRO A 11 -0.97 -4.95 -8.15
C PRO A 11 0.26 -4.06 -8.10
N TYR A 12 0.68 -3.74 -6.88
CA TYR A 12 1.87 -2.92 -6.62
C TYR A 12 2.76 -3.59 -5.58
N THR A 13 4.04 -3.24 -5.62
CA THR A 13 5.01 -3.65 -4.60
C THR A 13 5.40 -2.42 -3.79
N ILE A 14 5.48 -2.55 -2.47
CA ILE A 14 5.88 -1.46 -1.59
C ILE A 14 7.38 -1.26 -1.70
N VAL A 15 7.79 -0.04 -2.04
CA VAL A 15 9.19 0.34 -2.22
C VAL A 15 9.75 0.98 -0.96
N SER A 16 9.00 1.89 -0.35
CA SER A 16 9.44 2.54 0.89
C SER A 16 8.25 3.03 1.69
N ILE A 17 8.45 3.20 2.98
CA ILE A 17 7.43 3.69 3.92
C ILE A 17 8.08 4.82 4.72
N ASN A 18 7.61 6.04 4.51
CA ASN A 18 8.16 7.24 5.13
C ASN A 18 7.37 7.64 6.37
N LEU A 19 7.37 6.77 7.37
CA LEU A 19 6.67 6.95 8.64
C LEU A 19 7.64 6.68 9.78
N PRO A 20 7.31 7.13 11.01
CA PRO A 20 8.14 6.80 12.17
C PRO A 20 8.29 5.29 12.37
N ASP A 21 9.40 4.87 12.94
CA ASP A 21 9.72 3.44 13.13
C ASP A 21 8.62 2.67 13.82
N GLU A 22 7.97 3.29 14.81
CA GLU A 22 6.87 2.65 15.52
C GLU A 22 5.71 2.33 14.59
N SER A 23 5.37 3.27 13.71
CA SER A 23 4.31 3.07 12.73
C SER A 23 4.70 2.00 11.71
N VAL A 24 5.93 2.03 11.23
CA VAL A 24 6.45 1.04 10.29
C VAL A 24 6.34 -0.35 10.88
N ARG A 25 6.73 -0.50 12.15
CA ARG A 25 6.66 -1.79 12.84
C ARG A 25 5.22 -2.28 12.97
N HIS A 26 4.31 -1.39 13.34
CA HIS A 26 2.89 -1.73 13.46
C HIS A 26 2.33 -2.19 12.13
N LEU A 27 2.61 -1.45 11.05
CA LEU A 27 2.14 -1.81 9.71
C LEU A 27 2.75 -3.13 9.25
N SER A 28 4.03 -3.36 9.57
CA SER A 28 4.70 -4.62 9.23
C SER A 28 4.01 -5.81 9.87
N ASP A 29 3.55 -5.66 11.11
CA ASP A 29 2.82 -6.71 11.81
C ASP A 29 1.50 -7.03 11.11
N LEU A 30 0.94 -6.08 10.39
CA LEU A 30 -0.28 -6.26 9.61
C LEU A 30 -0.01 -6.79 8.20
N GLY A 31 1.25 -6.96 7.84
CA GLY A 31 1.64 -7.44 6.51
C GLY A 31 2.04 -6.34 5.53
N LEU A 32 1.95 -5.08 5.93
CA LEU A 32 2.30 -3.95 5.06
C LEU A 32 3.73 -3.53 5.35
N LYS A 33 4.66 -3.98 4.51
CA LYS A 33 6.09 -3.74 4.69
C LYS A 33 6.77 -3.66 3.32
N VAL A 34 7.99 -3.11 3.30
CA VAL A 34 8.77 -2.99 2.07
C VAL A 34 8.94 -4.38 1.44
N GLY A 35 8.69 -4.46 0.15
CA GLY A 35 8.75 -5.71 -0.61
C GLY A 35 7.44 -6.47 -0.68
N ALA A 36 6.45 -6.10 0.13
CA ALA A 36 5.15 -6.76 0.09
C ALA A 36 4.32 -6.30 -1.11
N SER A 37 3.45 -7.18 -1.57
CA SER A 37 2.52 -6.89 -2.66
C SER A 37 1.18 -6.42 -2.11
N LEU A 38 0.56 -5.48 -2.78
CA LEU A 38 -0.76 -4.99 -2.39
C LEU A 38 -1.57 -4.58 -3.62
N LYS A 39 -2.86 -4.42 -3.40
CA LYS A 39 -3.78 -3.94 -4.42
C LYS A 39 -4.81 -3.03 -3.76
N VAL A 40 -5.08 -1.87 -4.36
CA VAL A 40 -6.14 -0.99 -3.88
C VAL A 40 -7.46 -1.52 -4.43
N VAL A 41 -8.40 -1.83 -3.56
CA VAL A 41 -9.69 -2.39 -3.98
C VAL A 41 -10.80 -1.35 -3.99
N SER A 42 -10.64 -0.26 -3.27
CA SER A 42 -11.59 0.83 -3.25
C SER A 42 -10.88 2.09 -2.79
N LYS A 43 -11.34 3.24 -3.27
CA LYS A 43 -10.69 4.48 -2.88
C LYS A 43 -11.68 5.64 -2.94
N THR A 44 -11.51 6.58 -2.00
CA THR A 44 -12.23 7.84 -1.93
C THR A 44 -11.23 8.98 -1.98
N PRO A 45 -11.67 10.25 -2.04
CA PRO A 45 -10.71 11.37 -2.02
C PRO A 45 -9.80 11.41 -0.79
N THR A 46 -10.22 10.81 0.33
CA THR A 46 -9.48 10.91 1.59
C THR A 46 -9.00 9.59 2.17
N SER A 47 -9.35 8.46 1.54
CA SER A 47 -8.98 7.15 2.08
C SER A 47 -8.95 6.09 0.99
N ALA A 48 -8.45 4.91 1.34
CA ALA A 48 -8.47 3.77 0.43
C ALA A 48 -8.50 2.47 1.25
N ILE A 49 -9.10 1.45 0.64
CA ILE A 49 -9.05 0.09 1.17
C ILE A 49 -8.02 -0.66 0.36
N VAL A 50 -7.03 -1.20 1.05
CA VAL A 50 -5.90 -1.91 0.45
C VAL A 50 -6.02 -3.38 0.80
N MET A 51 -5.92 -4.24 -0.21
CA MET A 51 -5.87 -5.69 0.00
C MET A 51 -4.42 -6.13 0.04
N LEU A 52 -4.05 -6.75 1.15
CA LEU A 52 -2.79 -7.45 1.31
C LEU A 52 -3.02 -8.93 1.04
N LYS A 53 -2.00 -9.75 1.22
CA LYS A 53 -2.08 -11.16 0.87
C LYS A 53 -3.26 -11.89 1.53
N SER A 54 -3.55 -11.58 2.77
CA SER A 54 -4.60 -12.29 3.52
C SER A 54 -5.54 -11.38 4.30
N SER A 55 -5.43 -10.06 4.11
CA SER A 55 -6.27 -9.13 4.86
C SER A 55 -6.53 -7.86 4.07
N ARG A 56 -7.56 -7.13 4.48
CA ARG A 56 -7.90 -5.83 3.93
C ARG A 56 -7.75 -4.79 5.03
N LEU A 57 -7.14 -3.68 4.69
CA LEU A 57 -6.90 -2.59 5.63
C LEU A 57 -7.34 -1.28 5.01
N ALA A 58 -7.96 -0.42 5.80
CA ALA A 58 -8.34 0.91 5.37
C ALA A 58 -7.34 1.93 5.92
N PHE A 59 -6.88 2.83 5.07
CA PHE A 59 -5.95 3.88 5.46
C PHE A 59 -6.45 5.23 4.95
N ASP A 60 -6.18 6.27 5.71
CA ASP A 60 -6.47 7.63 5.25
C ASP A 60 -5.28 8.19 4.46
N GLN A 61 -5.47 9.39 3.90
CA GLN A 61 -4.44 9.99 3.05
C GLN A 61 -3.14 10.29 3.80
N SER A 62 -3.18 10.47 5.11
CA SER A 62 -1.97 10.75 5.88
C SER A 62 -1.00 9.57 5.86
N ILE A 63 -1.53 8.36 5.77
CA ILE A 63 -0.72 7.16 5.62
C ILE A 63 -0.41 6.90 4.15
N LEU A 64 -1.42 6.99 3.28
CA LEU A 64 -1.27 6.67 1.86
C LEU A 64 -0.24 7.57 1.16
N SER A 65 -0.13 8.82 1.59
CA SER A 65 0.81 9.77 1.00
C SER A 65 2.26 9.50 1.40
N GLN A 66 2.50 8.67 2.40
CA GLN A 66 3.84 8.38 2.93
C GLN A 66 4.39 7.02 2.49
N ILE A 67 3.67 6.32 1.64
CA ILE A 67 4.08 5.00 1.16
C ILE A 67 4.35 5.07 -0.33
N ASP A 68 5.57 4.69 -0.75
CA ASP A 68 5.93 4.61 -2.16
C ASP A 68 5.75 3.17 -2.66
N VAL A 69 5.17 3.06 -3.84
CA VAL A 69 4.91 1.77 -4.47
C VAL A 69 5.34 1.81 -5.93
N THR A 70 5.53 0.63 -6.50
CA THR A 70 5.79 0.48 -7.92
C THR A 70 4.88 -0.63 -8.47
N GLU A 71 4.43 -0.46 -9.70
CA GLU A 71 3.58 -1.44 -10.37
C GLU A 71 4.35 -2.75 -10.56
N GLU A 72 3.71 -3.88 -10.30
CA GLU A 72 4.35 -5.18 -10.48
C GLU A 72 4.42 -5.56 -11.96
N GLU A 73 5.61 -5.90 -12.43
CA GLU A 73 5.84 -6.24 -13.82
C GLU A 73 5.57 -7.73 -14.11
N GLY A 74 5.63 -8.57 -13.09
CA GLY A 74 5.39 -9.99 -13.26
C GLY A 74 4.04 -10.32 -13.85
N ALA A 75 3.11 -9.40 -13.75
CA ALA A 75 1.77 -9.56 -14.31
C ALA A 75 1.76 -9.63 -15.83
N LEU A 76 2.86 -9.25 -16.47
CA LEU A 76 2.98 -9.27 -17.92
C LEU A 76 3.27 -10.66 -18.48
N LEU A 77 3.61 -11.56 -17.63
CA LEU A 77 3.92 -12.92 -18.02
C LEU A 77 2.73 -13.83 -17.82
#